data_3b3103c1000a1f34873f7922df3bb6f7
#
_entry.id   3b3103c1000a1f34873f7922df3bb6f7
#
_cell.length_a   1.000
_cell.length_b   1.000
_cell.length_c   1.000
_cell.angle_alpha   90.00
_cell.angle_beta   90.00
_cell.angle_gamma   90.00
#
_symmetry.space_group_name_H-M   'P 1'
#
loop_
_entity.id
_entity.type
_entity.pdbx_description
1 polymer ?
#
loop_
_entity_poly.entity_id
_entity_poly.type
_entity_poly.pdbx_seq_one_letter_code
_entity_poly.pdbx_strand_id
1 'polypeptide(L)'
;VDGTGWGLVCDGMGGANGGRVASTLATQTMLRYFDHSLRTIENGEEKAFMMRAFDNANRAVYEKATSDPEVLGMGTTGVCALQRGNLAHIVHAGDSRAYLWHGGAIRQLTRDHSMVQQLVDSGQITREQAALHPQKNLITRALGVSANIVPEYNRCEVVPGDLLLLCTDGLTNMVPDAELALLLQESAFFDAPGVLVDRALKGGGQD
;
A
#
# COMPACT_ATOMS: atom_id res chain seq x y z
N VAL A 1 -20.86 -1.71 -16.14
CA VAL A 1 -19.84 -1.55 -15.08
C VAL A 1 -19.89 -0.09 -14.67
N ASP A 2 -20.33 0.17 -13.48
CA ASP A 2 -20.70 1.49 -12.92
C ASP A 2 -19.49 2.31 -12.44
N GLY A 3 -18.34 2.18 -13.11
CA GLY A 3 -17.14 2.98 -12.80
C GLY A 3 -16.59 2.71 -11.40
N THR A 4 -16.74 1.50 -10.89
CA THR A 4 -16.13 1.05 -9.63
C THR A 4 -14.94 0.14 -9.93
N GLY A 5 -13.78 0.49 -9.38
CA GLY A 5 -12.56 -0.31 -9.45
C GLY A 5 -11.84 -0.30 -8.10
N TRP A 6 -11.10 -1.34 -7.80
CA TRP A 6 -10.29 -1.39 -6.59
C TRP A 6 -9.04 -2.25 -6.77
N GLY A 7 -8.04 -1.98 -5.93
CA GLY A 7 -6.78 -2.70 -5.89
C GLY A 7 -6.20 -2.73 -4.49
N LEU A 8 -5.35 -3.72 -4.23
CA LEU A 8 -4.72 -3.95 -2.94
C LEU A 8 -3.30 -4.49 -3.14
N VAL A 9 -2.36 -3.97 -2.36
CA VAL A 9 -0.99 -4.49 -2.26
C VAL A 9 -0.65 -4.68 -0.78
N CYS A 10 -0.02 -5.79 -0.45
CA CYS A 10 0.45 -6.14 0.88
C CYS A 10 1.89 -6.66 0.79
N ASP A 11 2.77 -6.09 1.61
CA ASP A 11 4.17 -6.48 1.74
C ASP A 11 4.40 -7.14 3.11
N GLY A 12 4.86 -8.38 3.08
CA GLY A 12 4.93 -9.21 4.27
C GLY A 12 6.27 -9.12 4.98
N MET A 13 6.27 -8.99 6.30
CA MET A 13 7.45 -8.97 7.16
C MET A 13 7.40 -10.06 8.24
N GLY A 14 8.57 -10.42 8.79
CA GLY A 14 8.69 -11.49 9.81
C GLY A 14 9.43 -12.72 9.31
N GLY A 15 10.44 -12.50 8.46
CA GLY A 15 11.22 -13.55 7.79
C GLY A 15 10.47 -14.19 6.62
N ALA A 16 11.16 -15.03 5.85
CA ALA A 16 10.66 -15.55 4.56
C ALA A 16 9.32 -16.29 4.66
N ASN A 17 9.06 -17.02 5.74
CA ASN A 17 7.80 -17.74 5.93
C ASN A 17 6.73 -16.83 6.54
N GLY A 18 7.05 -16.09 7.61
CA GLY A 18 6.09 -15.25 8.31
C GLY A 18 5.52 -14.14 7.43
N GLY A 19 6.37 -13.42 6.71
CA GLY A 19 5.95 -12.36 5.79
C GLY A 19 4.99 -12.86 4.72
N ARG A 20 5.33 -13.96 4.06
CA ARG A 20 4.45 -14.58 3.04
C ARG A 20 3.10 -15.01 3.60
N VAL A 21 3.08 -15.60 4.80
CA VAL A 21 1.82 -15.99 5.45
C VAL A 21 1.00 -14.75 5.80
N ALA A 22 1.62 -13.71 6.36
CA ALA A 22 0.94 -12.49 6.76
C ALA A 22 0.31 -11.75 5.56
N SER A 23 1.09 -11.49 4.50
CA SER A 23 0.59 -10.78 3.30
C SER A 23 -0.49 -11.59 2.58
N THR A 24 -0.32 -12.92 2.47
CA THR A 24 -1.34 -13.79 1.85
C THR A 24 -2.64 -13.79 2.66
N LEU A 25 -2.57 -13.92 3.99
CA LEU A 25 -3.74 -13.95 4.86
C LEU A 25 -4.50 -12.61 4.85
N ALA A 26 -3.76 -11.49 4.92
CA ALA A 26 -4.34 -10.15 4.82
C ALA A 26 -5.06 -9.95 3.47
N THR A 27 -4.37 -10.25 2.37
CA THR A 27 -4.93 -10.12 1.01
C THR A 27 -6.19 -10.98 0.85
N GLN A 28 -6.16 -12.25 1.23
CA GLN A 28 -7.32 -13.14 1.13
C GLN A 28 -8.50 -12.69 1.99
N THR A 29 -8.23 -12.13 3.17
CA THR A 29 -9.27 -11.62 4.06
C THR A 29 -9.94 -10.39 3.47
N MET A 30 -9.16 -9.44 2.94
CA MET A 30 -9.69 -8.25 2.28
C MET A 30 -10.44 -8.60 0.98
N LEU A 31 -9.88 -9.48 0.13
CA LEU A 31 -10.54 -9.96 -1.08
C LEU A 31 -11.94 -10.50 -0.79
N ARG A 32 -12.05 -11.44 0.15
CA ARG A 32 -13.35 -12.01 0.53
C ARG A 32 -14.32 -10.97 1.07
N TYR A 33 -13.83 -10.00 1.85
CA TYR A 33 -14.68 -8.93 2.37
C TYR A 33 -15.19 -8.00 1.26
N PHE A 34 -14.33 -7.62 0.31
CA PHE A 34 -14.70 -6.81 -0.84
C PHE A 34 -15.69 -7.54 -1.74
N ASP A 35 -15.41 -8.79 -2.11
CA ASP A 35 -16.28 -9.59 -2.98
C ASP A 35 -17.69 -9.75 -2.40
N HIS A 36 -17.78 -9.92 -1.07
CA HIS A 36 -19.06 -10.13 -0.41
C HIS A 36 -19.84 -8.84 -0.19
N SER A 37 -19.17 -7.74 0.15
CA SER A 37 -19.84 -6.57 0.73
C SER A 37 -19.74 -5.29 -0.13
N LEU A 38 -18.82 -5.20 -1.12
CA LEU A 38 -18.63 -3.97 -1.89
C LEU A 38 -19.90 -3.52 -2.64
N ARG A 39 -20.70 -4.48 -3.11
CA ARG A 39 -21.93 -4.19 -3.88
C ARG A 39 -23.08 -3.66 -3.01
N THR A 40 -22.98 -3.80 -1.69
CA THR A 40 -24.05 -3.45 -0.74
C THR A 40 -23.80 -2.13 -0.02
N ILE A 41 -22.63 -1.52 -0.17
CA ILE A 41 -22.34 -0.23 0.47
C ILE A 41 -23.03 0.92 -0.26
N GLU A 42 -23.57 1.85 0.50
CA GLU A 42 -24.14 3.09 -0.03
C GLU A 42 -23.03 4.13 -0.31
N ASN A 43 -23.40 5.18 -1.07
CA ASN A 43 -22.48 6.30 -1.31
C ASN A 43 -22.20 7.03 0.00
N GLY A 44 -20.91 7.26 0.27
CA GLY A 44 -20.44 7.89 1.51
C GLY A 44 -19.98 6.89 2.58
N GLU A 45 -20.23 5.60 2.39
CA GLU A 45 -19.80 4.54 3.31
C GLU A 45 -18.42 3.98 2.98
N GLU A 46 -17.77 4.40 1.88
CA GLU A 46 -16.52 3.84 1.36
C GLU A 46 -15.41 3.85 2.43
N LYS A 47 -15.27 4.98 3.14
CA LYS A 47 -14.29 5.06 4.25
C LYS A 47 -14.53 4.00 5.31
N ALA A 48 -15.75 3.92 5.83
CA ALA A 48 -16.09 2.97 6.89
C ALA A 48 -15.93 1.52 6.42
N PHE A 49 -16.30 1.24 5.17
CA PHE A 49 -16.13 -0.06 4.54
C PHE A 49 -14.65 -0.46 4.46
N MET A 50 -13.79 0.40 3.91
CA MET A 50 -12.36 0.12 3.77
C MET A 50 -11.65 0.00 5.12
N MET A 51 -11.99 0.84 6.10
CA MET A 51 -11.45 0.74 7.46
C MET A 51 -11.81 -0.61 8.10
N ARG A 52 -13.05 -1.09 7.95
CA ARG A 52 -13.46 -2.42 8.42
C ARG A 52 -12.71 -3.56 7.72
N ALA A 53 -12.40 -3.42 6.43
CA ALA A 53 -11.59 -4.40 5.72
C ALA A 53 -10.19 -4.53 6.34
N PHE A 54 -9.55 -3.40 6.67
CA PHE A 54 -8.25 -3.37 7.34
C PHE A 54 -8.32 -3.94 8.76
N ASP A 55 -9.35 -3.61 9.54
CA ASP A 55 -9.55 -4.18 10.88
C ASP A 55 -9.71 -5.70 10.83
N ASN A 56 -10.49 -6.22 9.89
CA ASN A 56 -10.67 -7.66 9.70
C ASN A 56 -9.35 -8.34 9.31
N ALA A 57 -8.58 -7.76 8.40
CA ALA A 57 -7.29 -8.28 7.99
C ALA A 57 -6.29 -8.24 9.15
N ASN A 58 -6.22 -7.12 9.90
CA ASN A 58 -5.37 -7.00 11.08
C ASN A 58 -5.67 -8.09 12.09
N ARG A 59 -6.94 -8.27 12.43
CA ARG A 59 -7.36 -9.30 13.38
C ARG A 59 -6.95 -10.70 12.92
N ALA A 60 -7.20 -11.06 11.65
CA ALA A 60 -6.85 -12.37 11.13
C ALA A 60 -5.33 -12.63 11.20
N VAL A 61 -4.50 -11.65 10.81
CA VAL A 61 -3.04 -11.79 10.87
C VAL A 61 -2.55 -11.84 12.32
N TYR A 62 -3.07 -10.97 13.19
CA TYR A 62 -2.69 -10.93 14.61
C TYR A 62 -3.03 -12.22 15.35
N GLU A 63 -4.24 -12.75 15.16
CA GLU A 63 -4.67 -14.03 15.78
C GLU A 63 -3.75 -15.17 15.32
N LYS A 64 -3.41 -15.23 14.03
CA LYS A 64 -2.47 -16.23 13.52
C LYS A 64 -1.07 -16.04 14.08
N ALA A 65 -0.55 -14.79 14.09
CA ALA A 65 0.78 -14.46 14.60
C ALA A 65 0.96 -14.78 16.09
N THR A 66 -0.11 -14.73 16.88
CA THR A 66 -0.06 -14.99 18.34
C THR A 66 -0.35 -16.44 18.70
N SER A 67 -1.07 -17.19 17.84
CA SER A 67 -1.45 -18.58 18.10
C SER A 67 -0.50 -19.62 17.51
N ASP A 68 0.34 -19.24 16.55
CA ASP A 68 1.24 -20.15 15.86
C ASP A 68 2.71 -19.73 16.04
N PRO A 69 3.50 -20.54 16.79
CA PRO A 69 4.90 -20.24 17.05
C PRO A 69 5.79 -20.14 15.79
N GLU A 70 5.40 -20.80 14.68
CA GLU A 70 6.19 -20.79 13.43
C GLU A 70 6.14 -19.43 12.71
N VAL A 71 5.13 -18.60 13.01
CA VAL A 71 4.93 -17.28 12.41
C VAL A 71 4.79 -16.18 13.46
N LEU A 72 5.33 -16.41 14.65
CA LEU A 72 5.28 -15.47 15.76
C LEU A 72 5.88 -14.12 15.32
N GLY A 73 5.13 -13.04 15.58
CA GLY A 73 5.57 -11.68 15.24
C GLY A 73 5.52 -11.34 13.74
N MET A 74 4.92 -12.19 12.90
CA MET A 74 4.68 -11.82 11.51
C MET A 74 3.75 -10.62 11.41
N GLY A 75 3.90 -9.86 10.32
CA GLY A 75 3.03 -8.75 9.98
C GLY A 75 3.07 -8.46 8.49
N THR A 76 2.30 -7.49 8.05
CA THR A 76 2.33 -7.04 6.66
C THR A 76 1.92 -5.58 6.57
N THR A 77 2.45 -4.87 5.59
CA THR A 77 1.88 -3.61 5.16
C THR A 77 0.55 -3.85 4.47
N GLY A 78 -0.18 -2.80 4.20
CA GLY A 78 -1.34 -2.84 3.33
C GLY A 78 -1.62 -1.47 2.75
N VAL A 79 -1.84 -1.40 1.43
CA VAL A 79 -2.36 -0.21 0.75
C VAL A 79 -3.47 -0.64 -0.19
N CYS A 80 -4.62 -0.01 -0.04
CA CYS A 80 -5.81 -0.31 -0.83
C CYS A 80 -6.38 0.99 -1.42
N ALA A 81 -6.78 0.94 -2.68
CA ALA A 81 -7.53 1.99 -3.33
C ALA A 81 -8.89 1.45 -3.81
N LEU A 82 -9.94 2.22 -3.59
CA LEU A 82 -11.30 2.00 -4.11
C LEU A 82 -11.73 3.24 -4.88
N GLN A 83 -11.92 3.11 -6.19
CA GLN A 83 -12.45 4.17 -7.03
C GLN A 83 -13.95 3.94 -7.24
N ARG A 84 -14.75 4.98 -6.98
CA ARG A 84 -16.19 5.04 -7.29
C ARG A 84 -16.52 6.39 -7.92
N GLY A 85 -17.05 6.36 -9.13
CA GLY A 85 -17.28 7.59 -9.89
C GLY A 85 -15.97 8.35 -10.12
N ASN A 86 -15.93 9.61 -9.71
CA ASN A 86 -14.76 10.49 -9.81
C ASN A 86 -13.93 10.58 -8.51
N LEU A 87 -14.14 9.69 -7.54
CA LEU A 87 -13.42 9.69 -6.28
C LEU A 87 -12.61 8.40 -6.12
N ALA A 88 -11.35 8.54 -5.74
CA ALA A 88 -10.50 7.47 -5.25
C ALA A 88 -10.36 7.60 -3.73
N HIS A 89 -10.68 6.52 -3.02
CA HIS A 89 -10.54 6.35 -1.58
C HIS A 89 -9.33 5.47 -1.32
N ILE A 90 -8.42 5.91 -0.48
CA ILE A 90 -7.17 5.21 -0.18
C ILE A 90 -7.12 4.92 1.32
N VAL A 91 -6.80 3.67 1.69
CA VAL A 91 -6.49 3.29 3.07
C VAL A 91 -5.16 2.56 3.08
N HIS A 92 -4.30 2.87 4.03
CA HIS A 92 -3.02 2.19 4.16
C HIS A 92 -2.55 2.03 5.61
N ALA A 93 -1.66 1.07 5.80
CA ALA A 93 -0.87 0.85 7.00
C ALA A 93 0.50 0.31 6.59
N GLY A 94 1.57 1.00 6.97
CA GLY A 94 2.94 0.70 6.54
C GLY A 94 3.51 1.75 5.60
N ASP A 95 4.49 1.36 4.83
CA ASP A 95 5.26 2.16 3.88
C ASP A 95 5.04 1.76 2.41
N SER A 96 4.15 0.80 2.16
CA SER A 96 3.58 0.60 0.82
C SER A 96 2.76 1.81 0.41
N ARG A 97 2.92 2.23 -0.84
CA ARG A 97 2.46 3.54 -1.30
C ARG A 97 1.35 3.47 -2.34
N ALA A 98 0.51 4.50 -2.34
CA ALA A 98 -0.41 4.83 -3.41
C ALA A 98 0.00 6.15 -4.06
N TYR A 99 -0.02 6.20 -5.38
CA TYR A 99 0.27 7.39 -6.18
C TYR A 99 -0.87 7.68 -7.14
N LEU A 100 -1.07 8.97 -7.43
CA LEU A 100 -1.86 9.45 -8.55
C LEU A 100 -0.90 10.00 -9.62
N TRP A 101 -0.97 9.43 -10.82
CA TRP A 101 -0.36 10.01 -12.01
C TRP A 101 -1.43 10.79 -12.78
N HIS A 102 -1.15 12.04 -13.07
CA HIS A 102 -2.03 12.95 -13.80
C HIS A 102 -1.20 13.83 -14.74
N GLY A 103 -1.47 13.78 -16.04
CA GLY A 103 -0.89 14.68 -17.03
C GLY A 103 0.66 14.73 -17.06
N GLY A 104 1.31 13.58 -16.84
CA GLY A 104 2.78 13.47 -16.82
C GLY A 104 3.42 13.72 -15.44
N ALA A 105 2.63 14.11 -14.43
CA ALA A 105 3.11 14.29 -13.06
C ALA A 105 2.62 13.14 -12.14
N ILE A 106 3.45 12.77 -11.16
CA ILE A 106 3.09 11.79 -10.14
C ILE A 106 3.03 12.46 -8.77
N ARG A 107 2.05 12.07 -7.96
CA ARG A 107 1.87 12.57 -6.59
C ARG A 107 1.59 11.41 -5.65
N GLN A 108 2.41 11.24 -4.63
CA GLN A 108 2.16 10.28 -3.55
C GLN A 108 0.89 10.69 -2.77
N LEU A 109 -0.01 9.74 -2.57
CA LEU A 109 -1.28 9.91 -1.85
C LEU A 109 -1.21 9.41 -0.40
N THR A 110 -0.28 8.52 -0.10
CA THR A 110 -0.03 7.97 1.23
C THR A 110 1.15 8.68 1.90
N ARG A 111 1.23 8.57 3.21
CA ARG A 111 2.38 9.01 3.98
C ARG A 111 2.95 7.81 4.72
N ASP A 112 4.22 7.50 4.50
CA ASP A 112 4.83 6.28 5.02
C ASP A 112 4.76 6.22 6.55
N HIS A 113 4.33 5.11 7.09
CA HIS A 113 4.41 4.83 8.50
C HIS A 113 5.80 4.24 8.83
N SER A 114 6.83 5.06 8.72
CA SER A 114 8.23 4.69 8.98
C SER A 114 8.90 5.65 9.96
N MET A 115 9.98 5.19 10.59
CA MET A 115 10.81 6.01 11.47
C MET A 115 11.35 7.23 10.74
N VAL A 116 11.87 7.02 9.53
CA VAL A 116 12.47 8.12 8.75
C VAL A 116 11.44 9.17 8.34
N GLN A 117 10.20 8.76 8.05
CA GLN A 117 9.13 9.71 7.77
C GLN A 117 8.81 10.59 8.99
N GLN A 118 8.82 10.02 10.20
CA GLN A 118 8.63 10.80 11.43
C GLN A 118 9.75 11.82 11.66
N LEU A 119 11.01 11.46 11.32
CA LEU A 119 12.15 12.37 11.39
C LEU A 119 12.04 13.51 10.36
N VAL A 120 11.57 13.22 9.15
CA VAL A 120 11.30 14.24 8.13
C VAL A 120 10.21 15.20 8.60
N ASP A 121 9.13 14.67 9.15
CA ASP A 121 7.97 15.45 9.61
C ASP A 121 8.29 16.38 10.78
N SER A 122 9.19 15.93 11.65
CA SER A 122 9.69 16.76 12.76
C SER A 122 10.81 17.73 12.34
N GLY A 123 11.19 17.73 11.04
CA GLY A 123 12.24 18.59 10.51
C GLY A 123 13.66 18.21 10.93
N GLN A 124 13.85 17.01 11.49
CA GLN A 124 15.17 16.54 11.94
C GLN A 124 16.08 16.10 10.77
N ILE A 125 15.49 15.58 9.71
CA ILE A 125 16.20 15.20 8.47
C ILE A 125 15.40 15.65 7.24
N THR A 126 16.10 15.79 6.09
CA THR A 126 15.43 16.03 4.80
C THR A 126 14.95 14.72 4.17
N ARG A 127 14.14 14.80 3.11
CA ARG A 127 13.70 13.60 2.34
C ARG A 127 14.88 12.87 1.70
N GLU A 128 15.87 13.61 1.21
CA GLU A 128 17.09 13.05 0.64
C GLU A 128 17.90 12.29 1.68
N GLN A 129 18.01 12.83 2.90
CA GLN A 129 18.67 12.16 4.02
C GLN A 129 17.90 10.90 4.45
N ALA A 130 16.56 10.94 4.44
CA ALA A 130 15.72 9.79 4.77
C ALA A 130 15.97 8.61 3.81
N ALA A 131 16.11 8.87 2.51
CA ALA A 131 16.37 7.83 1.51
C ALA A 131 17.69 7.07 1.73
N LEU A 132 18.68 7.69 2.38
CA LEU A 132 19.99 7.11 2.68
C LEU A 132 20.12 6.66 4.14
N HIS A 133 19.08 6.81 4.95
CA HIS A 133 19.14 6.54 6.39
C HIS A 133 19.24 5.04 6.67
N PRO A 134 20.10 4.59 7.62
CA PRO A 134 20.27 3.17 7.93
C PRO A 134 18.98 2.47 8.41
N GLN A 135 18.05 3.22 8.97
CA GLN A 135 16.75 2.71 9.44
C GLN A 135 15.58 3.06 8.50
N LYS A 136 15.84 3.28 7.20
CA LYS A 136 14.80 3.66 6.23
C LYS A 136 13.67 2.63 6.12
N ASN A 137 13.98 1.34 6.32
CA ASN A 137 13.01 0.24 6.26
C ASN A 137 12.34 -0.07 7.62
N LEU A 138 12.57 0.77 8.66
CA LEU A 138 11.93 0.56 9.96
C LEU A 138 10.52 1.15 9.94
N ILE A 139 9.52 0.30 9.72
CA ILE A 139 8.11 0.68 9.74
C ILE A 139 7.59 0.79 11.18
N THR A 140 6.67 1.71 11.39
CA THR A 140 6.08 2.01 12.72
C THR A 140 4.63 1.54 12.85
N ARG A 141 4.04 1.06 11.74
CA ARG A 141 2.66 0.57 11.72
C ARG A 141 2.51 -0.52 10.65
N ALA A 142 1.92 -1.67 11.02
CA ALA A 142 1.65 -2.77 10.11
C ALA A 142 0.46 -3.62 10.61
N LEU A 143 -0.18 -4.33 9.71
CA LEU A 143 -1.23 -5.30 10.01
C LEU A 143 -0.62 -6.52 10.74
N GLY A 144 -1.28 -6.98 11.79
CA GLY A 144 -0.92 -8.19 12.53
C GLY A 144 0.11 -8.01 13.64
N VAL A 145 0.71 -6.82 13.80
CA VAL A 145 1.72 -6.56 14.84
C VAL A 145 1.05 -6.23 16.19
N SER A 146 -0.11 -5.64 16.16
CA SER A 146 -0.88 -5.26 17.36
C SER A 146 -2.33 -5.71 17.22
N ALA A 147 -2.99 -5.98 18.35
CA ALA A 147 -4.41 -6.35 18.37
C ALA A 147 -5.30 -5.31 17.70
N ASN A 148 -4.97 -4.03 17.87
CA ASN A 148 -5.67 -2.90 17.26
C ASN A 148 -4.74 -2.15 16.31
N ILE A 149 -5.28 -1.70 15.18
CA ILE A 149 -4.59 -0.86 14.21
C ILE A 149 -5.40 0.40 13.94
N VAL A 150 -4.71 1.48 13.60
CA VAL A 150 -5.34 2.70 13.10
C VAL A 150 -4.79 2.96 11.69
N PRO A 151 -5.44 2.43 10.65
CA PRO A 151 -5.04 2.71 9.27
C PRO A 151 -5.27 4.18 8.95
N GLU A 152 -4.50 4.72 8.02
CA GLU A 152 -4.70 6.08 7.54
C GLU A 152 -5.60 6.07 6.31
N TYR A 153 -6.55 7.00 6.26
CA TYR A 153 -7.47 7.18 5.15
C TYR A 153 -7.23 8.51 4.46
N ASN A 154 -7.20 8.48 3.14
CA ASN A 154 -7.17 9.65 2.28
C ASN A 154 -8.16 9.50 1.13
N ARG A 155 -8.48 10.59 0.43
CA ARG A 155 -9.26 10.57 -0.81
C ARG A 155 -8.79 11.67 -1.75
N CYS A 156 -8.95 11.43 -3.04
CA CYS A 156 -8.73 12.43 -4.08
C CYS A 156 -9.73 12.29 -5.22
N GLU A 157 -9.91 13.37 -5.96
CA GLU A 157 -10.62 13.34 -7.22
C GLU A 157 -9.73 12.70 -8.29
N VAL A 158 -10.37 11.97 -9.20
CA VAL A 158 -9.75 11.35 -10.38
C VAL A 158 -10.57 11.70 -11.62
N VAL A 159 -9.90 11.89 -12.72
CA VAL A 159 -10.51 12.18 -14.02
C VAL A 159 -10.10 11.13 -15.06
N PRO A 160 -10.83 10.99 -16.16
CA PRO A 160 -10.42 10.08 -17.24
C PRO A 160 -8.99 10.35 -17.71
N GLY A 161 -8.19 9.28 -17.79
CA GLY A 161 -6.76 9.35 -18.12
C GLY A 161 -5.82 9.34 -16.92
N ASP A 162 -6.32 9.51 -15.69
CA ASP A 162 -5.53 9.34 -14.49
C ASP A 162 -5.19 7.86 -14.24
N LEU A 163 -4.04 7.63 -13.60
CA LEU A 163 -3.62 6.29 -13.16
C LEU A 163 -3.40 6.29 -11.64
N LEU A 164 -3.94 5.28 -10.98
CA LEU A 164 -3.61 4.98 -9.59
C LEU A 164 -2.58 3.84 -9.56
N LEU A 165 -1.40 4.11 -9.01
CA LEU A 165 -0.35 3.12 -8.78
C LEU A 165 -0.33 2.74 -7.30
N LEU A 166 -0.41 1.44 -7.02
CA LEU A 166 -0.18 0.86 -5.70
C LEU A 166 1.09 0.00 -5.77
N CYS A 167 2.01 0.20 -4.85
CA CYS A 167 3.28 -0.50 -4.85
C CYS A 167 3.86 -0.67 -3.46
N THR A 168 4.79 -1.61 -3.33
CA THR A 168 5.63 -1.80 -2.15
C THR A 168 6.90 -0.95 -2.25
N ASP A 169 7.70 -0.94 -1.21
CA ASP A 169 9.00 -0.28 -1.17
C ASP A 169 10.04 -0.95 -2.09
N GLY A 170 9.83 -2.23 -2.47
CA GLY A 170 10.61 -2.92 -3.50
C GLY A 170 10.63 -2.17 -4.84
N LEU A 171 9.57 -1.42 -5.17
CA LEU A 171 9.57 -0.51 -6.32
C LEU A 171 10.21 0.84 -5.97
N THR A 172 9.75 1.51 -4.92
CA THR A 172 10.11 2.91 -4.64
C THR A 172 11.52 3.09 -4.06
N ASN A 173 12.11 2.02 -3.54
CA ASN A 173 13.54 1.98 -3.19
C ASN A 173 14.46 1.95 -4.42
N MET A 174 13.95 1.46 -5.57
CA MET A 174 14.73 1.24 -6.80
C MET A 174 14.45 2.29 -7.88
N VAL A 175 13.25 2.87 -7.89
CA VAL A 175 12.79 3.77 -8.96
C VAL A 175 12.31 5.08 -8.35
N PRO A 176 13.00 6.21 -8.59
CA PRO A 176 12.59 7.53 -8.12
C PRO A 176 11.25 7.98 -8.71
N ASP A 177 10.50 8.81 -7.99
CA ASP A 177 9.18 9.30 -8.42
C ASP A 177 9.18 9.94 -9.81
N ALA A 178 10.22 10.70 -10.16
CA ALA A 178 10.35 11.32 -11.47
C ALA A 178 10.46 10.27 -12.60
N GLU A 179 11.15 9.16 -12.34
CA GLU A 179 11.26 8.07 -13.29
C GLU A 179 9.97 7.24 -13.36
N LEU A 180 9.28 7.04 -12.22
CA LEU A 180 7.94 6.43 -12.20
C LEU A 180 6.96 7.21 -13.09
N ALA A 181 6.98 8.54 -13.03
CA ALA A 181 6.12 9.39 -13.84
C ALA A 181 6.35 9.18 -15.35
N LEU A 182 7.62 9.09 -15.77
CA LEU A 182 8.00 8.86 -17.18
C LEU A 182 7.60 7.46 -17.64
N LEU A 183 7.88 6.43 -16.84
CA LEU A 183 7.53 5.05 -17.19
C LEU A 183 6.02 4.86 -17.34
N LEU A 184 5.22 5.48 -16.46
CA LEU A 184 3.77 5.46 -16.56
C LEU A 184 3.25 6.22 -17.79
N GLN A 185 3.93 7.30 -18.20
CA GLN A 185 3.58 8.06 -19.41
C GLN A 185 3.86 7.28 -20.69
N GLU A 186 4.98 6.55 -20.73
CA GLU A 186 5.46 5.85 -21.92
C GLU A 186 4.86 4.46 -22.10
N SER A 187 4.29 3.88 -21.05
CA SER A 187 3.75 2.53 -21.04
C SER A 187 2.27 2.49 -21.38
N ALA A 188 1.85 1.48 -22.11
CA ALA A 188 0.43 1.14 -22.19
C ALA A 188 -0.07 0.66 -20.80
N PHE A 189 -1.32 0.96 -20.47
CA PHE A 189 -1.89 0.70 -19.14
C PHE A 189 -1.64 -0.74 -18.63
N PHE A 190 -1.85 -1.74 -19.50
CA PHE A 190 -1.68 -3.14 -19.12
C PHE A 190 -0.22 -3.60 -19.04
N ASP A 191 0.70 -2.88 -19.69
CA ASP A 191 2.13 -3.21 -19.71
C ASP A 191 2.88 -2.51 -18.57
N ALA A 192 2.34 -1.40 -18.05
CA ALA A 192 2.99 -0.58 -17.03
C ALA A 192 3.46 -1.38 -15.79
N PRO A 193 2.68 -2.31 -15.21
CA PRO A 193 3.16 -3.09 -14.07
C PRO A 193 4.42 -3.90 -14.39
N GLY A 194 4.46 -4.56 -15.56
CA GLY A 194 5.62 -5.33 -16.01
C GLY A 194 6.85 -4.45 -16.21
N VAL A 195 6.68 -3.29 -16.85
CA VAL A 195 7.77 -2.32 -17.08
C VAL A 195 8.34 -1.81 -15.76
N LEU A 196 7.49 -1.49 -14.78
CA LEU A 196 7.90 -1.02 -13.45
C LEU A 196 8.67 -2.11 -12.67
N VAL A 197 8.18 -3.35 -12.69
CA VAL A 197 8.87 -4.49 -12.04
C VAL A 197 10.21 -4.75 -12.71
N ASP A 198 10.28 -4.80 -14.04
CA ASP A 198 11.53 -4.99 -14.76
C ASP A 198 12.55 -3.88 -14.45
N ARG A 199 12.08 -2.65 -14.30
CA ARG A 199 12.93 -1.52 -13.93
C ARG A 199 13.46 -1.64 -12.50
N ALA A 200 12.62 -2.04 -11.54
CA ALA A 200 13.04 -2.29 -10.16
C ALA A 200 14.09 -3.41 -10.09
N LEU A 201 13.87 -4.51 -10.80
CA LEU A 201 14.82 -5.63 -10.88
C LEU A 201 16.17 -5.20 -11.44
N LYS A 202 16.20 -4.36 -12.49
CA LYS A 202 17.43 -3.78 -13.05
C LYS A 202 18.12 -2.81 -12.07
N GLY A 203 17.38 -2.22 -11.12
CA GLY A 203 17.89 -1.38 -10.05
C GLY A 203 18.53 -2.15 -8.90
N GLY A 204 18.42 -3.48 -8.89
CA GLY A 204 19.00 -4.35 -7.87
C GLY A 204 18.03 -5.39 -7.31
N GLY A 205 16.71 -5.15 -7.35
CA GLY A 205 15.69 -6.12 -6.96
C GLY A 205 15.94 -6.75 -5.59
N GLN A 206 16.21 -5.94 -4.57
CA GLN A 206 16.63 -6.45 -3.26
C GLN A 206 15.48 -6.92 -2.36
N ASP A 207 14.24 -6.78 -2.82
CA ASP A 207 13.05 -7.13 -2.07
C ASP A 207 12.09 -8.00 -2.90
#